data_98e777cecbe391d4b96cef98f3c6a5e5
#
_entry.id   98e777cecbe391d4b96cef98f3c6a5e5
#
_cell.length_a   1.000
_cell.length_b   1.000
_cell.length_c   1.000
_cell.angle_alpha   90.00
_cell.angle_beta   90.00
_cell.angle_gamma   90.00
#
_symmetry.space_group_name_H-M   'P 1'
#
loop_
_entity.id
_entity.type
_entity.pdbx_description
1 polymer ?
#
loop_
_entity_poly.entity_id
_entity_poly.type
_entity_poly.pdbx_seq_one_letter_code
_entity_poly.pdbx_strand_id
1 'polypeptide(L)'
;MVGGSTVASGVEMEDVVKRIKANVRIPVIIFPNNIASITGAADAMWFMSLLNSANTYYLIDSQAIGAPMVKKLGLETMPMGYIIVGYGGAAGYVGQARVIPYDRPELAVAYASAAELLGMRYIYLEAGSGAPQPVSPIMISAVSKYCKSTLVVGGGIRDAKAAIAAKIAGAQIIVTGTLVEEESKVMDRIREITTALTAQA
;
A
#
# COMPACT_ATOMS: atom_id res chain seq x y z
N MET A 1 -1.31 -9.27 -1.03
CA MET A 1 -0.87 -8.38 -2.12
C MET A 1 0.42 -8.92 -2.70
N VAL A 2 0.66 -8.71 -3.99
CA VAL A 2 1.88 -9.13 -4.69
C VAL A 2 2.45 -7.93 -5.42
N GLY A 3 3.72 -7.64 -5.18
CA GLY A 3 4.43 -6.51 -5.77
C GLY A 3 5.68 -6.18 -4.97
N GLY A 4 6.40 -5.19 -5.38
CA GLY A 4 7.62 -4.71 -4.73
C GLY A 4 8.32 -3.72 -5.64
N SER A 5 9.07 -2.79 -5.07
CA SER A 5 9.73 -1.70 -5.81
C SER A 5 10.73 -2.18 -6.89
N THR A 6 11.16 -3.44 -6.83
CA THR A 6 12.20 -4.03 -7.69
C THR A 6 11.71 -5.19 -8.57
N VAL A 7 10.40 -5.44 -8.67
CA VAL A 7 9.86 -6.50 -9.55
C VAL A 7 10.19 -6.17 -11.01
N ALA A 8 10.85 -7.10 -11.71
CA ALA A 8 11.50 -6.82 -12.98
C ALA A 8 10.56 -6.91 -14.19
N SER A 9 9.58 -7.83 -14.23
CA SER A 9 8.75 -8.02 -15.43
C SER A 9 7.33 -8.52 -15.16
N GLY A 10 6.44 -8.29 -16.12
CA GLY A 10 5.06 -8.80 -16.06
C GLY A 10 4.98 -10.33 -16.13
N VAL A 11 5.92 -10.99 -16.78
CA VAL A 11 5.98 -12.46 -16.86
C VAL A 11 6.28 -13.04 -15.48
N GLU A 12 7.25 -12.50 -14.77
CA GLU A 12 7.57 -12.92 -13.40
C GLU A 12 6.39 -12.66 -12.46
N MET A 13 5.74 -11.52 -12.59
CA MET A 13 4.54 -11.20 -11.80
C MET A 13 3.43 -12.20 -12.05
N GLU A 14 3.18 -12.57 -13.31
CA GLU A 14 2.15 -13.54 -13.68
C GLU A 14 2.42 -14.91 -13.08
N ASP A 15 3.64 -15.40 -13.18
CA ASP A 15 4.05 -16.71 -12.62
C ASP A 15 3.91 -16.72 -11.10
N VAL A 16 4.35 -15.67 -10.42
CA VAL A 16 4.19 -15.55 -8.96
C VAL A 16 2.71 -15.55 -8.57
N VAL A 17 1.88 -14.75 -9.24
CA VAL A 17 0.44 -14.68 -8.98
C VAL A 17 -0.22 -16.06 -9.20
N LYS A 18 0.06 -16.74 -10.31
CA LYS A 18 -0.47 -18.08 -10.59
C LYS A 18 -0.07 -19.10 -9.53
N ARG A 19 1.19 -19.10 -9.09
CA ARG A 19 1.69 -19.98 -8.03
C ARG A 19 1.02 -19.70 -6.68
N ILE A 20 0.81 -18.43 -6.32
CA ILE A 20 0.08 -18.08 -5.10
C ILE A 20 -1.36 -18.57 -5.20
N LYS A 21 -2.08 -18.26 -6.29
CA LYS A 21 -3.49 -18.66 -6.48
C LYS A 21 -3.69 -20.17 -6.50
N ALA A 22 -2.70 -20.95 -6.92
CA ALA A 22 -2.76 -22.40 -6.83
C ALA A 22 -2.74 -22.94 -5.39
N ASN A 23 -2.29 -22.13 -4.42
CA ASN A 23 -2.11 -22.56 -3.03
C ASN A 23 -3.01 -21.81 -2.02
N VAL A 24 -3.72 -20.75 -2.45
CA VAL A 24 -4.59 -19.97 -1.55
C VAL A 24 -5.97 -19.75 -2.17
N ARG A 25 -6.98 -19.54 -1.32
CA ARG A 25 -8.36 -19.22 -1.74
C ARG A 25 -8.74 -17.74 -1.50
N ILE A 26 -7.80 -16.94 -1.02
CA ILE A 26 -8.01 -15.51 -0.80
C ILE A 26 -7.66 -14.72 -2.07
N PRO A 27 -8.28 -13.56 -2.30
CA PRO A 27 -7.96 -12.73 -3.45
C PRO A 27 -6.50 -12.31 -3.50
N VAL A 28 -5.91 -12.36 -4.69
CA VAL A 28 -4.55 -11.90 -4.96
C VAL A 28 -4.61 -10.55 -5.66
N ILE A 29 -4.11 -9.52 -4.99
CA ILE A 29 -4.14 -8.13 -5.44
C ILE A 29 -2.73 -7.71 -5.86
N ILE A 30 -2.58 -7.14 -7.05
CA ILE A 30 -1.30 -6.58 -7.50
C ILE A 30 -1.06 -5.23 -6.84
N PHE A 31 0.16 -5.04 -6.35
CA PHE A 31 0.72 -3.74 -6.01
C PHE A 31 1.72 -3.36 -7.11
N PRO A 32 1.30 -2.66 -8.18
CA PRO A 32 2.17 -2.43 -9.33
C PRO A 32 3.25 -1.41 -8.99
N ASN A 33 4.50 -1.71 -9.35
CA ASN A 33 5.59 -0.74 -9.30
C ASN A 33 5.69 0.08 -10.60
N ASN A 34 5.22 -0.50 -11.72
CA ASN A 34 5.17 0.14 -13.03
C ASN A 34 4.15 -0.60 -13.93
N ILE A 35 3.94 -0.09 -15.13
CA ILE A 35 2.99 -0.64 -16.11
C ILE A 35 3.38 -2.07 -16.54
N ALA A 36 4.67 -2.38 -16.62
CA ALA A 36 5.14 -3.71 -17.05
C ALA A 36 4.85 -4.82 -16.03
N SER A 37 4.51 -4.50 -14.78
CA SER A 37 4.16 -5.48 -13.75
C SER A 37 2.65 -5.83 -13.71
N ILE A 38 1.84 -5.30 -14.61
CA ILE A 38 0.41 -5.58 -14.66
C ILE A 38 0.18 -6.93 -15.37
N THR A 39 -0.60 -7.82 -14.72
CA THR A 39 -1.01 -9.13 -15.28
C THR A 39 -2.47 -9.39 -15.03
N GLY A 40 -3.15 -10.03 -15.98
CA GLY A 40 -4.55 -10.47 -15.85
C GLY A 40 -4.73 -11.73 -14.97
N ALA A 41 -3.67 -12.31 -14.43
CA ALA A 41 -3.77 -13.48 -13.56
C ALA A 41 -4.27 -13.16 -12.14
N ALA A 42 -4.15 -11.91 -11.70
CA ALA A 42 -4.61 -11.45 -10.40
C ALA A 42 -6.13 -11.22 -10.36
N ASP A 43 -6.69 -11.12 -9.16
CA ASP A 43 -8.12 -10.82 -8.95
C ASP A 43 -8.38 -9.32 -9.03
N ALA A 44 -7.46 -8.51 -8.51
CA ALA A 44 -7.56 -7.05 -8.51
C ALA A 44 -6.18 -6.38 -8.53
N MET A 45 -6.17 -5.07 -8.69
CA MET A 45 -4.97 -4.25 -8.56
C MET A 45 -5.22 -2.93 -7.84
N TRP A 46 -4.24 -2.45 -7.12
CA TRP A 46 -4.20 -1.07 -6.65
C TRP A 46 -4.00 -0.14 -7.85
N PHE A 47 -5.06 0.58 -8.23
CA PHE A 47 -4.96 1.63 -9.24
C PHE A 47 -4.64 2.94 -8.54
N MET A 48 -3.37 3.11 -8.20
CA MET A 48 -2.91 4.16 -7.30
C MET A 48 -2.34 5.36 -8.00
N SER A 49 -2.53 6.54 -7.39
CA SER A 49 -1.85 7.79 -7.70
C SER A 49 -0.98 8.19 -6.51
N LEU A 50 0.31 8.46 -6.75
CA LEU A 50 1.22 8.98 -5.73
C LEU A 50 0.98 10.48 -5.54
N LEU A 51 0.06 10.83 -4.65
CA LEU A 51 -0.50 12.17 -4.55
C LEU A 51 0.50 13.26 -4.15
N ASN A 52 1.52 12.91 -3.38
CA ASN A 52 2.56 13.86 -2.99
C ASN A 52 3.84 13.73 -3.83
N SER A 53 3.76 13.13 -5.03
CA SER A 53 4.84 13.17 -6.02
C SER A 53 5.05 14.58 -6.59
N ALA A 54 6.30 14.91 -6.88
CA ALA A 54 6.65 16.10 -7.67
C ALA A 54 6.67 15.82 -9.18
N ASN A 55 6.43 14.56 -9.60
CA ASN A 55 6.48 14.11 -10.97
C ASN A 55 5.09 13.64 -11.44
N THR A 56 4.57 14.24 -12.51
CA THR A 56 3.25 13.92 -13.08
C THR A 56 3.13 12.47 -13.50
N TYR A 57 4.24 11.82 -13.86
CA TYR A 57 4.25 10.40 -14.22
C TYR A 57 3.62 9.53 -13.11
N TYR A 58 3.97 9.77 -11.85
CA TYR A 58 3.44 9.00 -10.72
C TYR A 58 2.06 9.50 -10.24
N LEU A 59 1.69 10.72 -10.64
CA LEU A 59 0.37 11.27 -10.31
C LEU A 59 -0.72 10.75 -11.25
N ILE A 60 -0.49 10.76 -12.59
CA ILE A 60 -1.53 10.45 -13.55
C ILE A 60 -1.03 9.80 -14.85
N ASP A 61 0.20 10.07 -15.31
CA ASP A 61 0.59 9.66 -16.66
C ASP A 61 0.72 8.14 -16.77
N SER A 62 1.30 7.48 -15.77
CA SER A 62 1.39 6.01 -15.71
C SER A 62 0.00 5.35 -15.67
N GLN A 63 -0.95 5.94 -14.97
CA GLN A 63 -2.34 5.48 -14.92
C GLN A 63 -3.01 5.66 -16.28
N ALA A 64 -2.82 6.80 -16.94
CA ALA A 64 -3.35 7.05 -18.27
C ALA A 64 -2.81 6.06 -19.31
N ILE A 65 -1.49 5.78 -19.28
CA ILE A 65 -0.85 4.82 -20.18
C ILE A 65 -1.31 3.38 -19.88
N GLY A 66 -1.44 3.00 -18.60
CA GLY A 66 -1.83 1.64 -18.17
C GLY A 66 -3.32 1.34 -18.31
N ALA A 67 -4.20 2.33 -18.22
CA ALA A 67 -5.65 2.13 -18.16
C ALA A 67 -6.25 1.33 -19.33
N PRO A 68 -5.85 1.51 -20.60
CA PRO A 68 -6.37 0.69 -21.70
C PRO A 68 -6.05 -0.81 -21.51
N MET A 69 -4.85 -1.14 -21.03
CA MET A 69 -4.45 -2.52 -20.76
C MET A 69 -5.24 -3.11 -19.60
N VAL A 70 -5.39 -2.37 -18.50
CA VAL A 70 -6.16 -2.80 -17.33
C VAL A 70 -7.61 -3.12 -17.72
N LYS A 71 -8.24 -2.25 -18.51
CA LYS A 71 -9.59 -2.48 -19.03
C LYS A 71 -9.66 -3.72 -19.94
N LYS A 72 -8.68 -3.92 -20.82
CA LYS A 72 -8.61 -5.09 -21.71
C LYS A 72 -8.46 -6.40 -20.92
N LEU A 73 -7.71 -6.38 -19.82
CA LEU A 73 -7.51 -7.54 -18.94
C LEU A 73 -8.71 -7.81 -18.03
N GLY A 74 -9.68 -6.89 -17.92
CA GLY A 74 -10.84 -7.04 -17.05
C GLY A 74 -10.50 -7.06 -15.56
N LEU A 75 -9.35 -6.51 -15.15
CA LEU A 75 -8.94 -6.47 -13.75
C LEU A 75 -9.86 -5.56 -12.94
N GLU A 76 -10.25 -6.03 -11.74
CA GLU A 76 -10.87 -5.15 -10.75
C GLU A 76 -9.86 -4.08 -10.32
N THR A 77 -10.28 -2.82 -10.37
CA THR A 77 -9.43 -1.70 -9.94
C THR A 77 -9.84 -1.18 -8.57
N MET A 78 -8.85 -0.95 -7.73
CA MET A 78 -8.99 -0.37 -6.39
C MET A 78 -8.37 1.04 -6.39
N PRO A 79 -9.16 2.11 -6.68
CA PRO A 79 -8.65 3.48 -6.77
C PRO A 79 -8.07 3.94 -5.44
N MET A 80 -6.79 4.35 -5.44
CA MET A 80 -6.04 4.62 -4.22
C MET A 80 -5.25 5.93 -4.29
N GLY A 81 -5.39 6.77 -3.27
CA GLY A 81 -4.46 7.85 -2.98
C GLY A 81 -3.27 7.32 -2.18
N TYR A 82 -2.10 7.22 -2.82
CA TYR A 82 -0.87 6.74 -2.21
C TYR A 82 -0.07 7.96 -1.71
N ILE A 83 0.28 7.98 -0.44
CA ILE A 83 0.87 9.14 0.24
C ILE A 83 2.10 8.68 1.02
N ILE A 84 3.27 9.17 0.61
CA ILE A 84 4.54 8.85 1.29
C ILE A 84 4.74 9.75 2.50
N VAL A 85 5.03 9.12 3.64
CA VAL A 85 5.28 9.82 4.91
C VAL A 85 6.58 9.34 5.55
N GLY A 86 7.17 10.16 6.40
CA GLY A 86 8.30 9.82 7.25
C GLY A 86 9.57 9.49 6.50
N TYR A 87 9.96 8.23 6.45
CA TYR A 87 11.20 7.77 5.81
C TYR A 87 11.07 7.68 4.28
N GLY A 88 9.92 7.25 3.78
CA GLY A 88 9.62 7.14 2.36
C GLY A 88 10.24 5.94 1.62
N GLY A 89 11.44 5.52 2.01
CA GLY A 89 12.13 4.38 1.40
C GLY A 89 12.33 4.49 -0.12
N ALA A 90 12.46 3.35 -0.78
CA ALA A 90 12.62 3.28 -2.24
C ALA A 90 11.41 3.87 -2.99
N ALA A 91 10.20 3.67 -2.50
CA ALA A 91 8.99 4.20 -3.11
C ALA A 91 8.98 5.73 -3.12
N GLY A 92 9.40 6.36 -2.01
CA GLY A 92 9.53 7.82 -1.93
C GLY A 92 10.61 8.38 -2.86
N TYR A 93 11.76 7.71 -2.93
CA TYR A 93 12.86 8.14 -3.79
C TYR A 93 12.51 8.02 -5.28
N VAL A 94 12.11 6.82 -5.71
CA VAL A 94 11.72 6.56 -7.11
C VAL A 94 10.53 7.42 -7.52
N GLY A 95 9.52 7.51 -6.65
CA GLY A 95 8.32 8.29 -6.88
C GLY A 95 8.50 9.80 -6.81
N GLN A 96 9.71 10.30 -6.48
CA GLN A 96 10.01 11.72 -6.30
C GLN A 96 9.01 12.40 -5.36
N ALA A 97 8.72 11.73 -4.25
CA ALA A 97 7.73 12.21 -3.31
C ALA A 97 8.25 13.38 -2.47
N ARG A 98 7.40 14.38 -2.28
CA ARG A 98 7.56 15.38 -1.21
C ARG A 98 7.09 14.74 0.09
N VAL A 99 7.98 13.99 0.73
CA VAL A 99 7.67 13.16 1.89
C VAL A 99 7.10 14.01 3.03
N ILE A 100 5.94 13.60 3.56
CA ILE A 100 5.30 14.28 4.70
C ILE A 100 6.04 13.88 5.98
N PRO A 101 6.55 14.83 6.77
CA PRO A 101 7.19 14.54 8.06
C PRO A 101 6.23 13.83 9.03
N TYR A 102 6.75 12.94 9.88
CA TYR A 102 5.96 12.19 10.86
C TYR A 102 5.16 13.04 11.84
N ASP A 103 5.63 14.26 12.14
CA ASP A 103 5.06 15.22 13.05
C ASP A 103 4.10 16.22 12.40
N ARG A 104 3.77 16.03 11.12
CA ARG A 104 2.88 16.93 10.36
C ARG A 104 1.63 16.19 9.85
N PRO A 105 0.77 15.68 10.77
CA PRO A 105 -0.44 14.93 10.40
C PRO A 105 -1.44 15.75 9.58
N GLU A 106 -1.47 17.07 9.75
CA GLU A 106 -2.36 17.94 8.98
C GLU A 106 -2.08 17.93 7.48
N LEU A 107 -0.83 17.73 7.07
CA LEU A 107 -0.49 17.59 5.65
C LEU A 107 -1.02 16.25 5.09
N ALA A 108 -0.90 15.17 5.86
CA ALA A 108 -1.46 13.87 5.47
C ALA A 108 -2.99 13.95 5.34
N VAL A 109 -3.67 14.62 6.28
CA VAL A 109 -5.11 14.87 6.22
C VAL A 109 -5.49 15.64 4.95
N ALA A 110 -4.74 16.67 4.58
CA ALA A 110 -5.01 17.47 3.38
C ALA A 110 -4.95 16.61 2.11
N TYR A 111 -3.91 15.79 1.93
CA TYR A 111 -3.79 14.88 0.77
C TYR A 111 -4.86 13.79 0.80
N ALA A 112 -5.14 13.22 1.96
CA ALA A 112 -6.16 12.18 2.12
C ALA A 112 -7.56 12.71 1.79
N SER A 113 -7.90 13.91 2.26
CA SER A 113 -9.16 14.57 1.93
C SER A 113 -9.27 14.86 0.43
N ALA A 114 -8.18 15.30 -0.21
CA ALA A 114 -8.16 15.50 -1.65
C ALA A 114 -8.41 14.17 -2.40
N ALA A 115 -7.78 13.06 -1.97
CA ALA A 115 -8.02 11.73 -2.52
C ALA A 115 -9.50 11.35 -2.45
N GLU A 116 -10.12 11.52 -1.29
CA GLU A 116 -11.54 11.21 -1.08
C GLU A 116 -12.46 12.06 -1.98
N LEU A 117 -12.20 13.37 -2.06
CA LEU A 117 -12.96 14.29 -2.92
C LEU A 117 -12.78 13.98 -4.43
N LEU A 118 -11.64 13.40 -4.82
CA LEU A 118 -11.40 12.88 -6.18
C LEU A 118 -12.05 11.49 -6.41
N GLY A 119 -12.75 10.93 -5.44
CA GLY A 119 -13.46 9.65 -5.54
C GLY A 119 -12.58 8.41 -5.31
N MET A 120 -11.39 8.56 -4.74
CA MET A 120 -10.54 7.43 -4.39
C MET A 120 -11.12 6.71 -3.16
N ARG A 121 -11.34 5.40 -3.28
CA ARG A 121 -11.95 4.59 -2.21
C ARG A 121 -10.97 4.16 -1.14
N TYR A 122 -9.67 4.22 -1.44
CA TYR A 122 -8.59 3.82 -0.54
C TYR A 122 -7.59 4.95 -0.39
N ILE A 123 -7.08 5.10 0.83
CA ILE A 123 -5.99 6.02 1.16
C ILE A 123 -4.89 5.19 1.78
N TYR A 124 -3.68 5.27 1.24
CA TYR A 124 -2.55 4.53 1.77
C TYR A 124 -1.49 5.50 2.32
N LEU A 125 -1.23 5.42 3.61
CA LEU A 125 -0.11 6.08 4.26
C LEU A 125 1.08 5.12 4.31
N GLU A 126 2.14 5.45 3.58
CA GLU A 126 3.33 4.61 3.40
C GLU A 126 4.56 5.25 4.03
N ALA A 127 5.12 4.61 5.07
CA ALA A 127 6.38 5.06 5.66
C ALA A 127 7.63 4.60 4.89
N GLY A 128 7.48 3.67 3.96
CA GLY A 128 8.57 3.08 3.18
C GLY A 128 8.98 1.69 3.67
N SER A 129 9.34 0.81 2.72
CA SER A 129 9.92 -0.49 3.05
C SER A 129 11.23 -0.28 3.81
N GLY A 130 11.46 -1.04 4.87
CA GLY A 130 12.64 -0.87 5.73
C GLY A 130 12.60 0.36 6.65
N ALA A 131 11.50 1.11 6.71
CA ALA A 131 11.41 2.29 7.57
C ALA A 131 11.77 1.97 9.03
N PRO A 132 12.53 2.85 9.72
CA PRO A 132 12.93 2.62 11.12
C PRO A 132 11.75 2.67 12.10
N GLN A 133 10.67 3.35 11.72
CA GLN A 133 9.42 3.43 12.48
C GLN A 133 8.21 3.45 11.53
N PRO A 134 7.05 2.91 11.95
CA PRO A 134 5.82 2.99 11.19
C PRO A 134 5.24 4.41 11.17
N VAL A 135 4.18 4.59 10.36
CA VAL A 135 3.35 5.80 10.42
C VAL A 135 2.84 5.99 11.84
N SER A 136 2.95 7.22 12.36
CA SER A 136 2.57 7.51 13.75
C SER A 136 1.07 7.30 13.98
N PRO A 137 0.66 6.72 15.13
CA PRO A 137 -0.75 6.59 15.49
C PRO A 137 -1.51 7.93 15.47
N ILE A 138 -0.84 9.03 15.78
CA ILE A 138 -1.40 10.39 15.72
C ILE A 138 -1.81 10.75 14.29
N MET A 139 -0.94 10.49 13.31
CA MET A 139 -1.21 10.75 11.89
C MET A 139 -2.33 9.84 11.37
N ILE A 140 -2.29 8.54 11.70
CA ILE A 140 -3.33 7.58 11.33
C ILE A 140 -4.69 8.03 11.88
N SER A 141 -4.76 8.37 13.17
CA SER A 141 -5.98 8.83 13.82
C SER A 141 -6.51 10.14 13.23
N ALA A 142 -5.62 11.08 12.90
CA ALA A 142 -6.00 12.32 12.25
C ALA A 142 -6.67 12.04 10.89
N VAL A 143 -6.05 11.22 10.03
CA VAL A 143 -6.63 10.87 8.72
C VAL A 143 -7.92 10.08 8.88
N SER A 144 -7.97 9.07 9.73
CA SER A 144 -9.16 8.25 9.98
C SER A 144 -10.35 9.06 10.48
N LYS A 145 -10.10 10.11 11.25
CA LYS A 145 -11.16 11.00 11.77
C LYS A 145 -11.78 11.88 10.68
N TYR A 146 -10.98 12.32 9.70
CA TYR A 146 -11.43 13.27 8.67
C TYR A 146 -11.88 12.62 7.38
N CYS A 147 -11.42 11.40 7.07
CA CYS A 147 -11.72 10.70 5.82
C CYS A 147 -12.52 9.43 6.08
N LYS A 148 -13.46 9.13 5.19
CA LYS A 148 -14.32 7.92 5.23
C LYS A 148 -13.79 6.80 4.33
N SER A 149 -12.87 7.11 3.43
CA SER A 149 -12.21 6.13 2.56
C SER A 149 -11.46 5.10 3.40
N THR A 150 -11.35 3.87 2.89
CA THR A 150 -10.63 2.79 3.57
C THR A 150 -9.16 3.17 3.77
N LEU A 151 -8.72 3.23 5.03
CA LEU A 151 -7.36 3.63 5.37
C LEU A 151 -6.43 2.41 5.41
N VAL A 152 -5.42 2.44 4.56
CA VAL A 152 -4.34 1.45 4.45
C VAL A 152 -3.08 2.05 5.05
N VAL A 153 -2.35 1.28 5.84
CA VAL A 153 -1.10 1.71 6.48
C VAL A 153 -0.01 0.68 6.27
N GLY A 154 1.16 1.12 5.80
CA GLY A 154 2.32 0.26 5.59
C GLY A 154 3.65 0.96 5.85
N GLY A 155 4.72 0.17 5.77
CA GLY A 155 6.08 0.59 6.08
C GLY A 155 6.39 0.58 7.59
N GLY A 156 7.49 -0.07 7.96
CA GLY A 156 7.96 -0.14 9.35
C GLY A 156 7.15 -0.99 10.34
N ILE A 157 6.08 -1.64 9.90
CA ILE A 157 5.28 -2.54 10.76
C ILE A 157 5.93 -3.92 10.78
N ARG A 158 6.55 -4.28 11.91
CA ARG A 158 7.34 -5.52 12.04
C ARG A 158 6.83 -6.48 13.13
N ASP A 159 5.89 -6.05 13.95
CA ASP A 159 5.38 -6.84 15.07
C ASP A 159 3.89 -6.58 15.34
N ALA A 160 3.31 -7.41 16.20
CA ALA A 160 1.91 -7.30 16.58
C ALA A 160 1.59 -5.99 17.30
N LYS A 161 2.53 -5.44 18.09
CA LYS A 161 2.34 -4.19 18.83
C LYS A 161 2.13 -3.01 17.88
N ALA A 162 2.99 -2.90 16.85
CA ALA A 162 2.86 -1.85 15.83
C ALA A 162 1.58 -2.01 15.01
N ALA A 163 1.21 -3.25 14.65
CA ALA A 163 -0.02 -3.54 13.92
C ALA A 163 -1.27 -3.18 14.73
N ILE A 164 -1.32 -3.55 16.02
CA ILE A 164 -2.40 -3.19 16.94
C ILE A 164 -2.51 -1.67 17.09
N ALA A 165 -1.38 -0.98 17.28
CA ALA A 165 -1.37 0.47 17.42
C ALA A 165 -1.94 1.16 16.16
N ALA A 166 -1.59 0.68 14.97
CA ALA A 166 -2.15 1.18 13.71
C ALA A 166 -3.66 0.91 13.61
N LYS A 167 -4.13 -0.31 13.97
CA LYS A 167 -5.56 -0.66 14.00
C LYS A 167 -6.34 0.24 14.95
N ILE A 168 -5.89 0.39 16.20
CA ILE A 168 -6.56 1.24 17.21
C ILE A 168 -6.62 2.70 16.72
N ALA A 169 -5.61 3.16 16.02
CA ALA A 169 -5.58 4.51 15.44
C ALA A 169 -6.51 4.69 14.23
N GLY A 170 -7.11 3.60 13.70
CA GLY A 170 -8.10 3.64 12.64
C GLY A 170 -7.67 3.05 11.30
N ALA A 171 -6.51 2.40 11.21
CA ALA A 171 -6.13 1.65 10.01
C ALA A 171 -7.05 0.43 9.83
N GLN A 172 -7.63 0.27 8.65
CA GLN A 172 -8.52 -0.85 8.30
C GLN A 172 -7.76 -1.94 7.54
N ILE A 173 -6.69 -1.58 6.84
CA ILE A 173 -5.79 -2.51 6.16
C ILE A 173 -4.36 -2.21 6.61
N ILE A 174 -3.64 -3.25 7.02
CA ILE A 174 -2.24 -3.17 7.45
C ILE A 174 -1.39 -3.96 6.48
N VAL A 175 -0.30 -3.33 6.02
CA VAL A 175 0.63 -3.91 5.05
C VAL A 175 1.98 -4.12 5.70
N THR A 176 2.48 -5.35 5.62
CA THR A 176 3.82 -5.74 6.05
C THR A 176 4.59 -6.26 4.84
N GLY A 177 5.78 -5.74 4.58
CA GLY A 177 6.68 -6.17 3.49
C GLY A 177 7.95 -6.79 4.04
N THR A 178 8.82 -5.99 4.62
CA THR A 178 10.13 -6.38 5.16
C THR A 178 10.09 -7.62 6.07
N LEU A 179 9.03 -7.77 6.86
CA LEU A 179 8.83 -8.93 7.72
C LEU A 179 8.76 -10.25 6.92
N VAL A 180 8.21 -10.22 5.71
CA VAL A 180 8.10 -11.39 4.83
C VAL A 180 9.41 -11.69 4.12
N GLU A 181 10.25 -10.67 3.91
CA GLU A 181 11.50 -10.77 3.15
C GLU A 181 12.70 -11.16 4.02
N GLU A 182 12.75 -10.71 5.27
CA GLU A 182 13.94 -10.78 6.14
C GLU A 182 13.87 -11.82 7.25
N GLU A 183 12.69 -12.34 7.58
CA GLU A 183 12.48 -13.20 8.74
C GLU A 183 12.53 -14.69 8.40
N SER A 184 13.34 -15.46 9.14
CA SER A 184 13.39 -16.92 9.00
C SER A 184 12.13 -17.63 9.52
N LYS A 185 11.30 -16.96 10.34
CA LYS A 185 10.06 -17.47 10.95
C LYS A 185 8.83 -16.71 10.47
N VAL A 186 8.76 -16.42 9.17
CA VAL A 186 7.68 -15.64 8.55
C VAL A 186 6.29 -16.11 8.98
N MET A 187 6.03 -17.43 8.94
CA MET A 187 4.72 -18.01 9.29
C MET A 187 4.30 -17.70 10.73
N ASP A 188 5.23 -17.80 11.67
CA ASP A 188 4.95 -17.54 13.09
C ASP A 188 4.67 -16.05 13.32
N ARG A 189 5.44 -15.19 12.69
CA ARG A 189 5.25 -13.74 12.77
C ARG A 189 3.94 -13.28 12.16
N ILE A 190 3.60 -13.78 10.97
CA ILE A 190 2.30 -13.45 10.35
C ILE A 190 1.15 -13.97 11.20
N ARG A 191 1.26 -15.18 11.76
CA ARG A 191 0.25 -15.73 12.67
C ARG A 191 0.12 -14.88 13.94
N GLU A 192 1.22 -14.46 14.56
CA GLU A 192 1.22 -13.56 15.71
C GLU A 192 0.44 -12.27 15.42
N ILE A 193 0.78 -11.59 14.31
CA ILE A 193 0.12 -10.35 13.90
C ILE A 193 -1.36 -10.58 13.62
N THR A 194 -1.71 -11.59 12.84
CA THR A 194 -3.11 -11.85 12.46
C THR A 194 -3.96 -12.25 13.66
N THR A 195 -3.43 -13.07 14.57
CA THR A 195 -4.14 -13.43 15.81
C THR A 195 -4.36 -12.21 16.69
N ALA A 196 -3.34 -11.37 16.86
CA ALA A 196 -3.44 -10.15 17.65
C ALA A 196 -4.46 -9.15 17.09
N LEU A 197 -4.54 -9.03 15.76
CA LEU A 197 -5.51 -8.17 15.09
C LEU A 197 -6.95 -8.73 15.20
N THR A 198 -7.15 -10.04 15.18
CA THR A 198 -8.48 -10.67 15.31
C THR A 198 -9.01 -10.66 16.75
N ALA A 199 -8.13 -10.79 17.75
CA ALA A 199 -8.54 -10.77 19.16
C ALA A 199 -9.08 -9.43 19.65
N GLN A 200 -8.90 -8.37 18.88
CA GLN A 200 -9.39 -7.00 19.16
C GLN A 200 -10.55 -6.58 18.24
N ALA A 201 -11.21 -7.52 17.58
CA ALA A 201 -12.34 -7.26 16.68
C ALA A 201 -13.68 -7.19 17.43
#